data_126d207122abeddc5a70e665efcfcd78
#
_entry.id   126d207122abeddc5a70e665efcfcd78
#
_cell.length_a   1.000
_cell.length_b   1.000
_cell.length_c   1.000
_cell.angle_alpha   90.00
_cell.angle_beta   90.00
_cell.angle_gamma   90.00
#
_symmetry.space_group_name_H-M   'P 1'
#
loop_
_entity.id
_entity.type
_entity.pdbx_description
1 polymer ?
#
loop_
_entity_poly.entity_id
_entity_poly.type
_entity_poly.pdbx_seq_one_letter_code
_entity_poly.pdbx_strand_id
1 'polypeptide(L)'
;MNTLVKTLLISTTLMLSVLWNNATQATDLKVGDKAPDFKLQATDGHSYQLSDYLGKQTLVLAWYPMANTRGCTLECKSLVQKGSLIREYNAVYMMASVDDLEDNQKFAKEQKADFPMLSDPTKETAKAYDVLNLVRVASRVTFYIGKDGTILKIDDDINPETAAEDIAATLAELGIEKQS
;
A
#
# COMPACT_ATOMS: atom_id res chain seq x y z
N MET A 1 -78.58 26.06 4.37
CA MET A 1 -77.84 26.18 3.12
C MET A 1 -76.30 26.24 3.56
N ASN A 2 -75.71 25.12 3.69
CA ASN A 2 -74.39 25.01 4.29
C ASN A 2 -73.39 24.52 3.27
N THR A 3 -72.41 25.36 2.97
CA THR A 3 -71.32 25.06 2.07
C THR A 3 -70.12 24.56 2.87
N LEU A 4 -69.86 23.27 2.78
CA LEU A 4 -68.70 22.61 3.39
C LEU A 4 -67.45 22.88 2.53
N VAL A 5 -66.51 23.63 3.08
CA VAL A 5 -65.18 23.82 2.51
C VAL A 5 -64.34 22.64 2.98
N LYS A 6 -63.94 21.76 2.07
CA LYS A 6 -62.98 20.71 2.32
C LYS A 6 -61.56 21.28 2.16
N THR A 7 -60.91 21.45 3.28
CA THR A 7 -59.48 21.82 3.32
C THR A 7 -58.63 20.58 3.03
N LEU A 8 -57.93 20.58 1.89
CA LEU A 8 -56.99 19.53 1.48
C LEU A 8 -55.61 19.85 2.07
N LEU A 9 -55.20 19.11 3.08
CA LEU A 9 -53.85 19.17 3.65
C LEU A 9 -52.90 18.38 2.75
N ILE A 10 -52.10 19.09 1.96
CA ILE A 10 -50.98 18.51 1.22
C ILE A 10 -49.80 18.43 2.17
N SER A 11 -49.54 17.22 2.66
CA SER A 11 -48.33 16.89 3.41
C SER A 11 -47.15 16.74 2.45
N THR A 12 -46.31 17.76 2.34
CA THR A 12 -45.04 17.69 1.64
C THR A 12 -44.01 17.06 2.53
N THR A 13 -43.79 15.75 2.35
CA THR A 13 -42.69 15.00 2.98
C THR A 13 -41.39 15.39 2.28
N LEU A 14 -40.60 16.25 2.93
CA LEU A 14 -39.29 16.65 2.48
C LEU A 14 -38.33 15.45 2.73
N MET A 15 -38.06 14.66 1.69
CA MET A 15 -37.01 13.67 1.70
C MET A 15 -35.63 14.38 1.72
N LEU A 16 -35.03 14.50 2.92
CA LEU A 16 -33.62 14.85 3.06
C LEU A 16 -32.81 13.67 2.56
N SER A 17 -32.36 13.69 1.31
CA SER A 17 -31.30 12.83 0.82
C SER A 17 -29.98 13.30 1.44
N VAL A 18 -29.55 12.60 2.50
CA VAL A 18 -28.21 12.75 3.04
C VAL A 18 -27.25 12.14 2.02
N LEU A 19 -26.69 13.00 1.16
CA LEU A 19 -25.54 12.66 0.35
C LEU A 19 -24.35 12.48 1.32
N TRP A 20 -24.03 11.24 1.67
CA TRP A 20 -22.76 10.92 2.28
C TRP A 20 -21.67 11.19 1.23
N ASN A 21 -21.14 12.39 1.28
CA ASN A 21 -19.86 12.68 0.67
C ASN A 21 -18.80 11.84 1.42
N ASN A 22 -18.47 10.69 0.86
CA ASN A 22 -17.19 10.04 1.16
C ASN A 22 -16.07 10.90 0.54
N ALA A 23 -15.83 12.07 1.13
CA ALA A 23 -14.57 12.75 0.93
C ALA A 23 -13.51 11.83 1.56
N THR A 24 -12.77 11.13 0.72
CA THR A 24 -11.55 10.44 1.12
C THR A 24 -10.59 11.53 1.60
N GLN A 25 -10.67 11.88 2.88
CA GLN A 25 -9.64 12.69 3.52
C GLN A 25 -8.35 11.87 3.40
N ALA A 26 -7.30 12.48 2.90
CA ALA A 26 -5.96 11.96 3.09
C ALA A 26 -5.77 11.82 4.60
N THR A 27 -5.92 10.62 5.10
CA THR A 27 -5.70 10.31 6.51
C THR A 27 -4.22 10.05 6.65
N ASP A 28 -3.58 10.84 7.50
CA ASP A 28 -2.22 10.59 7.98
C ASP A 28 -2.21 9.18 8.62
N LEU A 29 -1.76 8.19 7.86
CA LEU A 29 -1.81 6.77 8.27
C LEU A 29 -0.89 6.54 9.46
N LYS A 30 -1.40 5.76 10.42
CA LYS A 30 -0.70 5.45 11.67
C LYS A 30 -0.64 3.96 11.93
N VAL A 31 0.30 3.57 12.74
CA VAL A 31 0.31 2.23 13.33
C VAL A 31 -1.00 1.98 14.06
N GLY A 32 -1.63 0.84 13.76
CA GLY A 32 -2.95 0.46 14.25
C GLY A 32 -4.11 0.73 13.28
N ASP A 33 -3.93 1.57 12.26
CA ASP A 33 -4.94 1.79 11.23
C ASP A 33 -5.05 0.60 10.28
N LYS A 34 -6.17 0.48 9.58
CA LYS A 34 -6.28 -0.46 8.46
C LYS A 34 -5.56 0.11 7.25
N ALA A 35 -4.67 -0.69 6.68
CA ALA A 35 -3.99 -0.33 5.44
C ALA A 35 -5.02 -0.17 4.30
N PRO A 36 -4.91 0.87 3.48
CA PRO A 36 -5.72 1.01 2.28
C PRO A 36 -5.57 -0.21 1.37
N ASP A 37 -6.69 -0.74 0.86
CA ASP A 37 -6.61 -1.79 -0.16
C ASP A 37 -6.05 -1.22 -1.46
N PHE A 38 -5.37 -2.07 -2.22
CA PHE A 38 -4.83 -1.72 -3.53
C PHE A 38 -4.98 -2.91 -4.48
N LYS A 39 -4.97 -2.61 -5.76
CA LYS A 39 -4.81 -3.60 -6.83
C LYS A 39 -3.91 -3.03 -7.90
N LEU A 40 -2.66 -3.48 -7.94
CA LEU A 40 -1.61 -2.95 -8.82
C LEU A 40 -1.01 -4.04 -9.70
N GLN A 41 -0.60 -3.66 -10.91
CA GLN A 41 0.18 -4.53 -11.78
C GLN A 41 1.63 -4.60 -11.30
N ALA A 42 2.28 -5.74 -11.50
CA ALA A 42 3.66 -5.98 -11.14
C ALA A 42 4.53 -6.40 -12.31
N THR A 43 5.83 -6.33 -12.09
CA THR A 43 6.87 -6.60 -13.08
C THR A 43 6.92 -8.04 -13.56
N ASP A 44 6.35 -8.98 -12.82
CA ASP A 44 6.24 -10.40 -13.15
C ASP A 44 5.00 -10.76 -14.02
N GLY A 45 4.22 -9.73 -14.42
CA GLY A 45 3.03 -9.89 -15.24
C GLY A 45 1.74 -10.20 -14.49
N HIS A 46 1.79 -10.28 -13.15
CA HIS A 46 0.62 -10.48 -12.31
C HIS A 46 0.08 -9.15 -11.76
N SER A 47 -1.14 -9.19 -11.23
CA SER A 47 -1.70 -8.12 -10.40
C SER A 47 -1.76 -8.60 -8.96
N TYR A 48 -1.41 -7.71 -8.03
CA TYR A 48 -1.42 -7.96 -6.60
C TYR A 48 -2.38 -7.02 -5.90
N GLN A 49 -3.10 -7.53 -4.92
CA GLN A 49 -4.01 -6.76 -4.07
C GLN A 49 -3.80 -7.13 -2.61
N LEU A 50 -3.98 -6.18 -1.69
CA LEU A 50 -3.79 -6.42 -0.27
C LEU A 50 -4.69 -7.55 0.25
N SER A 51 -5.94 -7.58 -0.21
CA SER A 51 -6.93 -8.58 0.19
C SER A 51 -6.51 -10.03 -0.07
N ASP A 52 -5.57 -10.30 -1.01
CA ASP A 52 -5.06 -11.65 -1.28
C ASP A 52 -4.21 -12.22 -0.13
N TYR A 53 -3.69 -11.35 0.74
CA TYR A 53 -2.80 -11.70 1.86
C TYR A 53 -3.52 -11.74 3.20
N LEU A 54 -4.71 -11.14 3.29
CA LEU A 54 -5.49 -11.13 4.52
C LEU A 54 -5.81 -12.55 5.01
N GLY A 55 -5.61 -12.79 6.30
CA GLY A 55 -5.78 -14.08 6.93
C GLY A 55 -4.65 -15.10 6.68
N LYS A 56 -3.66 -14.76 5.84
CA LYS A 56 -2.61 -15.70 5.40
C LYS A 56 -1.23 -15.30 5.86
N GLN A 57 -0.75 -14.13 5.45
CA GLN A 57 0.64 -13.69 5.63
C GLN A 57 0.71 -12.22 5.99
N THR A 58 1.79 -11.81 6.63
CA THR A 58 2.15 -10.40 6.78
C THR A 58 2.66 -9.89 5.44
N LEU A 59 2.24 -8.68 5.05
CA LEU A 59 2.72 -8.00 3.84
C LEU A 59 3.70 -6.90 4.24
N VAL A 60 4.89 -6.92 3.64
CA VAL A 60 5.87 -5.83 3.67
C VAL A 60 5.79 -5.10 2.33
N LEU A 61 5.34 -3.86 2.34
CA LEU A 61 5.19 -3.01 1.16
C LEU A 61 6.21 -1.86 1.24
N ALA A 62 7.29 -1.99 0.44
CA ALA A 62 8.38 -1.03 0.41
C ALA A 62 8.21 -0.03 -0.74
N TRP A 63 7.73 1.18 -0.45
CA TRP A 63 7.65 2.27 -1.42
C TRP A 63 9.03 2.85 -1.70
N TYR A 64 9.33 3.09 -2.97
CA TYR A 64 10.58 3.72 -3.40
C TYR A 64 10.32 4.84 -4.41
N PRO A 65 11.18 5.89 -4.43
CA PRO A 65 10.94 7.10 -5.21
C PRO A 65 10.90 6.90 -6.73
N MET A 66 11.90 6.23 -7.30
CA MET A 66 12.05 6.16 -8.76
C MET A 66 13.01 5.03 -9.15
N ALA A 67 12.63 4.26 -10.16
CA ALA A 67 13.46 3.25 -10.79
C ALA A 67 14.81 3.83 -11.27
N ASN A 68 15.85 3.00 -11.29
CA ASN A 68 17.20 3.33 -11.78
C ASN A 68 17.94 4.48 -11.05
N THR A 69 17.43 4.97 -9.90
CA THR A 69 18.19 5.87 -9.04
C THR A 69 19.15 5.09 -8.13
N ARG A 70 20.22 5.74 -7.66
CA ARG A 70 21.25 5.07 -6.86
C ARG A 70 20.68 4.39 -5.61
N GLY A 71 19.89 5.11 -4.82
CA GLY A 71 19.33 4.56 -3.57
C GLY A 71 18.36 3.41 -3.83
N CYS A 72 17.47 3.53 -4.81
CA CYS A 72 16.53 2.46 -5.16
C CYS A 72 17.23 1.23 -5.73
N THR A 73 18.34 1.42 -6.47
CA THR A 73 19.17 0.32 -6.95
C THR A 73 19.87 -0.42 -5.80
N LEU A 74 20.36 0.30 -4.80
CA LEU A 74 20.97 -0.31 -3.61
C LEU A 74 19.94 -1.12 -2.79
N GLU A 75 18.75 -0.55 -2.58
CA GLU A 75 17.66 -1.24 -1.87
C GLU A 75 17.21 -2.50 -2.61
N CYS A 76 16.96 -2.41 -3.91
CA CYS A 76 16.60 -3.56 -4.73
C CYS A 76 17.69 -4.65 -4.67
N LYS A 77 18.99 -4.28 -4.76
CA LYS A 77 20.10 -5.22 -4.63
C LYS A 77 20.17 -5.88 -3.25
N SER A 78 19.95 -5.13 -2.17
CA SER A 78 19.87 -5.69 -0.82
C SER A 78 18.79 -6.78 -0.75
N LEU A 79 17.57 -6.47 -1.26
CA LEU A 79 16.45 -7.40 -1.29
C LEU A 79 16.72 -8.64 -2.16
N VAL A 80 17.37 -8.47 -3.33
CA VAL A 80 17.77 -9.61 -4.18
C VAL A 80 18.82 -10.50 -3.50
N GLN A 81 19.84 -9.90 -2.88
CA GLN A 81 20.94 -10.64 -2.30
C GLN A 81 20.62 -11.34 -0.99
N LYS A 82 19.77 -10.71 -0.17
CA LYS A 82 19.48 -11.14 1.20
C LYS A 82 17.99 -11.34 1.50
N GLY A 83 17.14 -11.31 0.49
CA GLY A 83 15.70 -11.52 0.66
C GLY A 83 15.34 -12.90 1.25
N SER A 84 16.25 -13.87 1.22
CA SER A 84 16.09 -15.14 1.93
C SER A 84 15.85 -14.96 3.43
N LEU A 85 16.44 -13.93 4.05
CA LEU A 85 16.20 -13.61 5.46
C LEU A 85 14.75 -13.23 5.74
N ILE A 86 14.11 -12.51 4.81
CA ILE A 86 12.70 -12.14 4.93
C ILE A 86 11.81 -13.37 4.72
N ARG A 87 12.17 -14.23 3.76
CA ARG A 87 11.43 -15.46 3.43
C ARG A 87 11.46 -16.52 4.53
N GLU A 88 12.30 -16.36 5.56
CA GLU A 88 12.21 -17.20 6.77
C GLU A 88 10.93 -16.94 7.58
N TYR A 89 10.29 -15.81 7.38
CA TYR A 89 9.09 -15.42 8.11
C TYR A 89 7.82 -15.69 7.29
N ASN A 90 6.69 -15.86 7.96
CA ASN A 90 5.37 -15.94 7.33
C ASN A 90 4.95 -14.54 6.82
N ALA A 91 5.77 -14.01 5.92
CA ALA A 91 5.64 -12.71 5.30
C ALA A 91 5.96 -12.78 3.81
N VAL A 92 5.36 -11.87 3.06
CA VAL A 92 5.75 -11.55 1.68
C VAL A 92 6.24 -10.12 1.63
N TYR A 93 7.16 -9.84 0.72
CA TYR A 93 7.61 -8.47 0.50
C TYR A 93 7.52 -8.09 -0.97
N MET A 94 7.22 -6.82 -1.20
CA MET A 94 7.06 -6.22 -2.51
C MET A 94 7.63 -4.81 -2.48
N MET A 95 8.22 -4.38 -3.57
CA MET A 95 8.50 -2.96 -3.77
C MET A 95 7.35 -2.29 -4.53
N ALA A 96 7.15 -0.99 -4.35
CA ALA A 96 6.15 -0.21 -5.08
C ALA A 96 6.67 1.18 -5.43
N SER A 97 6.30 1.68 -6.61
CA SER A 97 6.58 3.04 -7.04
C SER A 97 5.44 3.60 -7.89
N VAL A 98 5.55 4.87 -8.22
CA VAL A 98 4.63 5.54 -9.16
C VAL A 98 5.16 5.58 -10.59
N ASP A 99 6.26 4.86 -10.86
CA ASP A 99 6.80 4.69 -12.20
C ASP A 99 5.84 3.86 -13.06
N ASP A 100 5.91 4.04 -14.37
CA ASP A 100 5.19 3.21 -15.32
C ASP A 100 5.67 1.75 -15.25
N LEU A 101 4.77 0.81 -15.58
CA LEU A 101 5.07 -0.61 -15.51
C LEU A 101 6.29 -1.00 -16.37
N GLU A 102 6.45 -0.40 -17.54
CA GLU A 102 7.58 -0.67 -18.43
C GLU A 102 8.93 -0.29 -17.80
N ASP A 103 9.00 0.87 -17.13
CA ASP A 103 10.20 1.32 -16.43
C ASP A 103 10.53 0.40 -15.26
N ASN A 104 9.53 -0.01 -14.49
CA ASN A 104 9.70 -0.97 -13.41
C ASN A 104 10.11 -2.36 -13.91
N GLN A 105 9.57 -2.84 -15.03
CA GLN A 105 9.97 -4.11 -15.65
C GLN A 105 11.43 -4.08 -16.10
N LYS A 106 11.87 -2.98 -16.71
CA LYS A 106 13.25 -2.78 -17.10
C LYS A 106 14.18 -2.79 -15.88
N PHE A 107 13.81 -2.04 -14.84
CA PHE A 107 14.57 -1.98 -13.59
C PHE A 107 14.65 -3.35 -12.90
N ALA A 108 13.55 -4.05 -12.75
CA ALA A 108 13.50 -5.39 -12.17
C ALA A 108 14.40 -6.37 -12.93
N LYS A 109 14.37 -6.35 -14.27
CA LYS A 109 15.21 -7.18 -15.12
C LYS A 109 16.69 -6.86 -14.96
N GLU A 110 17.06 -5.59 -14.95
CA GLU A 110 18.45 -5.14 -14.79
C GLU A 110 19.02 -5.52 -13.41
N GLN A 111 18.21 -5.41 -12.35
CA GLN A 111 18.60 -5.77 -11.00
C GLN A 111 18.41 -7.25 -10.67
N LYS A 112 17.78 -8.04 -11.56
CA LYS A 112 17.45 -9.45 -11.36
C LYS A 112 16.53 -9.65 -10.14
N ALA A 113 15.56 -8.75 -9.97
CA ALA A 113 14.59 -8.84 -8.89
C ALA A 113 13.80 -10.16 -8.98
N ASP A 114 13.74 -10.89 -7.88
CA ASP A 114 13.04 -12.17 -7.71
C ASP A 114 11.78 -12.02 -6.84
N PHE A 115 11.27 -10.80 -6.77
CA PHE A 115 10.07 -10.41 -6.03
C PHE A 115 9.26 -9.39 -6.84
N PRO A 116 7.93 -9.25 -6.56
CA PRO A 116 7.09 -8.31 -7.28
C PRO A 116 7.49 -6.85 -7.04
N MET A 117 7.56 -6.07 -8.12
CA MET A 117 7.66 -4.63 -8.07
C MET A 117 6.39 -4.04 -8.68
N LEU A 118 5.62 -3.34 -7.84
CA LEU A 118 4.29 -2.82 -8.18
C LEU A 118 4.39 -1.46 -8.83
N SER A 119 3.52 -1.19 -9.80
CA SER A 119 3.43 0.10 -10.50
C SER A 119 2.09 0.77 -10.21
N ASP A 120 2.14 2.01 -9.71
CA ASP A 120 0.99 2.89 -9.47
C ASP A 120 1.12 4.20 -10.29
N PRO A 121 1.06 4.15 -11.63
CA PRO A 121 1.19 5.35 -12.47
C PRO A 121 0.04 6.35 -12.26
N THR A 122 -1.10 5.89 -11.76
CA THR A 122 -2.23 6.75 -11.37
C THR A 122 -1.95 7.55 -10.10
N LYS A 123 -1.04 7.07 -9.26
CA LYS A 123 -0.69 7.65 -7.95
C LYS A 123 -1.81 7.61 -6.91
N GLU A 124 -2.87 6.86 -7.20
CA GLU A 124 -4.01 6.76 -6.29
C GLU A 124 -3.65 5.97 -5.02
N THR A 125 -2.94 4.86 -5.19
CA THR A 125 -2.46 4.05 -4.06
C THR A 125 -1.39 4.80 -3.27
N ALA A 126 -0.42 5.43 -3.93
CA ALA A 126 0.60 6.23 -3.27
C ALA A 126 0.00 7.39 -2.45
N LYS A 127 -1.07 8.00 -2.96
CA LYS A 127 -1.83 9.03 -2.23
C LYS A 127 -2.58 8.43 -1.04
N ALA A 128 -3.21 7.26 -1.21
CA ALA A 128 -3.94 6.59 -0.13
C ALA A 128 -3.01 6.15 1.01
N TYR A 129 -1.77 5.78 0.69
CA TYR A 129 -0.72 5.44 1.65
C TYR A 129 0.04 6.66 2.18
N ASP A 130 -0.34 7.88 1.78
CA ASP A 130 0.31 9.14 2.16
C ASP A 130 1.81 9.19 1.88
N VAL A 131 2.26 8.47 0.86
CA VAL A 131 3.68 8.44 0.45
C VAL A 131 3.99 9.36 -0.73
N LEU A 132 2.98 9.99 -1.35
CA LEU A 132 3.19 10.86 -2.50
C LEU A 132 3.73 12.22 -2.07
N ASN A 133 4.99 12.50 -2.38
CA ASN A 133 5.65 13.75 -2.03
C ASN A 133 5.32 14.92 -2.99
N LEU A 134 5.84 16.10 -2.68
CA LEU A 134 5.57 17.33 -3.44
C LEU A 134 6.04 17.29 -4.91
N VAL A 135 7.07 16.51 -5.22
CA VAL A 135 7.55 16.32 -6.61
C VAL A 135 6.85 15.15 -7.31
N ARG A 136 5.78 14.62 -6.68
CA ARG A 136 4.87 13.62 -7.22
C ARG A 136 5.52 12.25 -7.50
N VAL A 137 6.54 11.90 -6.75
CA VAL A 137 7.06 10.54 -6.64
C VAL A 137 6.80 10.00 -5.23
N ALA A 138 6.92 8.69 -5.03
CA ALA A 138 6.76 8.12 -3.71
C ALA A 138 7.94 8.53 -2.80
N SER A 139 7.69 8.75 -1.53
CA SER A 139 8.71 8.76 -0.49
C SER A 139 9.18 7.33 -0.23
N ARG A 140 10.40 7.17 0.29
CA ARG A 140 10.90 5.85 0.69
C ARG A 140 10.31 5.52 2.07
N VAL A 141 9.34 4.62 2.09
CA VAL A 141 8.64 4.23 3.30
C VAL A 141 8.25 2.75 3.18
N THR A 142 8.52 1.97 4.23
CA THR A 142 8.12 0.57 4.29
C THR A 142 6.97 0.38 5.28
N PHE A 143 5.88 -0.20 4.82
CA PHE A 143 4.73 -0.58 5.63
C PHE A 143 4.78 -2.06 5.96
N TYR A 144 4.62 -2.39 7.23
CA TYR A 144 4.43 -3.76 7.71
C TYR A 144 2.96 -3.94 8.03
N ILE A 145 2.26 -4.78 7.28
CA ILE A 145 0.82 -4.96 7.34
C ILE A 145 0.50 -6.37 7.82
N GLY A 146 -0.12 -6.49 8.95
CA GLY A 146 -0.49 -7.77 9.55
C GLY A 146 -1.54 -8.54 8.77
N LYS A 147 -1.69 -9.82 9.09
CA LYS A 147 -2.68 -10.72 8.47
C LYS A 147 -4.12 -10.20 8.55
N ASP A 148 -4.43 -9.37 9.51
CA ASP A 148 -5.75 -8.73 9.67
C ASP A 148 -5.89 -7.42 8.89
N GLY A 149 -4.84 -7.00 8.16
CA GLY A 149 -4.78 -5.76 7.41
C GLY A 149 -4.45 -4.53 8.26
N THR A 150 -4.06 -4.71 9.52
CA THR A 150 -3.63 -3.60 10.38
C THR A 150 -2.18 -3.24 10.12
N ILE A 151 -1.86 -1.96 10.03
CA ILE A 151 -0.49 -1.44 9.94
C ILE A 151 0.21 -1.68 11.27
N LEU A 152 1.22 -2.56 11.27
CA LEU A 152 2.00 -2.93 12.45
C LEU A 152 3.17 -1.97 12.67
N LYS A 153 3.79 -1.48 11.59
CA LYS A 153 4.88 -0.50 11.61
C LYS A 153 4.88 0.29 10.30
N ILE A 154 5.26 1.54 10.41
CA ILE A 154 5.62 2.42 9.28
C ILE A 154 7.07 2.80 9.52
N ASP A 155 7.93 2.55 8.55
CA ASP A 155 9.35 2.83 8.63
C ASP A 155 9.73 3.79 7.51
N ASP A 156 10.19 4.98 7.84
CA ASP A 156 10.60 6.05 6.93
C ASP A 156 12.11 6.36 7.03
N ASP A 157 12.84 5.65 7.91
CA ASP A 157 14.30 5.75 8.06
C ASP A 157 15.00 4.53 7.45
N ILE A 158 14.82 4.37 6.14
CA ILE A 158 15.32 3.21 5.39
C ILE A 158 16.78 3.40 4.97
N ASN A 159 17.66 2.49 5.40
CA ASN A 159 18.98 2.34 4.80
C ASN A 159 18.91 1.40 3.58
N PRO A 160 19.07 1.91 2.33
CA PRO A 160 18.95 1.07 1.15
C PRO A 160 19.95 -0.09 1.08
N GLU A 161 21.12 0.04 1.70
CA GLU A 161 22.17 -0.99 1.64
C GLU A 161 21.88 -2.19 2.56
N THR A 162 21.10 -1.98 3.62
CA THR A 162 20.76 -3.00 4.62
C THR A 162 19.27 -3.33 4.66
N ALA A 163 18.49 -2.86 3.67
CA ALA A 163 17.03 -2.97 3.68
C ALA A 163 16.49 -4.39 3.95
N ALA A 164 17.12 -5.42 3.38
CA ALA A 164 16.68 -6.80 3.60
C ALA A 164 16.91 -7.28 5.05
N GLU A 165 18.05 -6.93 5.63
CA GLU A 165 18.38 -7.26 7.02
C GLU A 165 17.48 -6.50 7.99
N ASP A 166 17.24 -5.19 7.73
CA ASP A 166 16.42 -4.33 8.57
C ASP A 166 14.96 -4.78 8.54
N ILE A 167 14.45 -5.19 7.36
CA ILE A 167 13.12 -5.79 7.23
C ILE A 167 13.04 -7.10 8.03
N ALA A 168 14.02 -7.99 7.91
CA ALA A 168 14.02 -9.26 8.63
C ALA A 168 14.10 -9.05 10.16
N ALA A 169 14.91 -8.10 10.63
CA ALA A 169 14.99 -7.72 12.03
C ALA A 169 13.64 -7.15 12.54
N THR A 170 13.02 -6.29 11.75
CA THR A 170 11.70 -5.74 12.09
C THR A 170 10.61 -6.82 12.16
N LEU A 171 10.62 -7.80 11.25
CA LEU A 171 9.68 -8.93 11.31
C LEU A 171 9.85 -9.75 12.60
N ALA A 172 11.10 -9.94 13.06
CA ALA A 172 11.40 -10.58 14.34
C ALA A 172 10.88 -9.75 15.52
N GLU A 173 11.14 -8.44 15.54
CA GLU A 173 10.66 -7.51 16.58
C GLU A 173 9.15 -7.48 16.68
N LEU A 174 8.45 -7.54 15.54
CA LEU A 174 6.99 -7.59 15.47
C LEU A 174 6.41 -8.98 15.84
N GLY A 175 7.27 -9.96 16.14
CA GLY A 175 6.85 -11.31 16.50
C GLY A 175 6.20 -12.08 15.36
N ILE A 176 6.55 -11.76 14.10
CA ILE A 176 6.04 -12.51 12.95
C ILE A 176 6.64 -13.92 12.96
N GLU A 177 5.77 -14.93 12.90
CA GLU A 177 6.17 -16.34 12.93
C GLU A 177 7.10 -16.68 11.76
N LYS A 178 8.11 -17.54 12.03
CA LYS A 178 8.88 -18.15 10.95
C LYS A 178 8.06 -19.18 10.19
N GLN A 179 8.35 -19.35 8.93
CA GLN A 179 7.79 -20.44 8.14
C GLN A 179 8.31 -21.78 8.67
N SER A 180 7.41 -22.74 8.80
CA SER A 180 7.72 -24.11 9.23
C SER A 180 8.24 -24.96 8.07
#